data_628455170305d7515cedecab9f0f107e
#
_entry.id   628455170305d7515cedecab9f0f107e
#
_cell.length_a   1.000
_cell.length_b   1.000
_cell.length_c   1.000
_cell.angle_alpha   90.00
_cell.angle_beta   90.00
_cell.angle_gamma   90.00
#
_symmetry.space_group_name_H-M   'P 1'
#
loop_
_entity.id
_entity.type
_entity.pdbx_description
1 polymer ?
#
loop_
_entity_poly.entity_id
_entity_poly.type
_entity_poly.pdbx_seq_one_letter_code
_entity_poly.pdbx_strand_id
1 'polypeptide(L)'
;GGGLMGKRGRRRGGPDALSASESEYRSPSGDVLVLRGAMTPATRREYAAAAAGSPLSREDAWQRAVEFLFERLAVRWEIAGTEPITKQKELLSRYRFASADERRWIRDVLREHVAEHFPDLEAP
;
A
#
# COMPACT_ATOMS: atom_id res chain seq x y z
N GLY A 1 -30.11 6.51 -13.73
CA GLY A 1 -29.68 6.65 -13.72
C GLY A 1 -29.36 6.69 -13.66
N GLY A 2 -29.80 6.47 -13.73
CA GLY A 2 -29.42 6.58 -13.69
C GLY A 2 -29.11 6.48 -13.56
N GLY A 3 -29.37 6.35 -13.55
CA GLY A 3 -28.97 6.40 -13.49
C GLY A 3 -28.64 6.17 -13.49
N LEU A 4 -28.92 6.10 -13.57
CA LEU A 4 -28.46 5.94 -13.56
C LEU A 4 -27.80 5.76 -13.43
N MET A 5 -27.98 5.53 -13.27
CA MET A 5 -27.29 5.24 -13.05
C MET A 5 -26.55 5.11 -12.70
N GLY A 6 -26.86 4.76 -12.63
CA GLY A 6 -26.13 4.59 -12.16
C GLY A 6 -25.68 4.29 -11.86
N LYS A 7 -25.85 4.18 -11.92
CA LYS A 7 -25.38 3.86 -11.59
C LYS A 7 -24.78 3.52 -11.21
N ARG A 8 -25.18 3.31 -11.12
CA ARG A 8 -24.60 2.92 -10.69
C ARG A 8 -23.88 2.57 -10.15
N GLY A 9 -24.25 2.23 -10.03
CA GLY A 9 -23.51 1.89 -9.30
C GLY A 9 -23.09 1.59 -8.81
N ARG A 10 -23.38 1.43 -8.62
CA ARG A 10 -22.93 1.16 -8.09
C ARG A 10 -22.64 0.66 -7.49
N ARG A 11 -22.84 0.28 -7.20
CA ARG A 11 -22.41 -0.18 -6.63
C ARG A 11 -22.10 -0.78 -6.16
N ARG A 12 -22.36 -1.21 -5.54
CA ARG A 12 -21.90 -1.74 -5.17
C ARG A 12 -21.40 -2.21 -4.50
N GLY A 13 -21.56 -2.38 -4.35
CA GLY A 13 -21.32 -2.69 -3.21
C GLY A 13 -20.24 -3.42 -2.57
N GLY A 14 -20.32 -3.83 -1.55
CA GLY A 14 -19.45 -4.56 -0.79
C GLY A 14 -18.04 -4.18 -1.02
N PRO A 15 -17.26 -5.05 -1.31
CA PRO A 15 -15.84 -4.81 -1.36
C PRO A 15 -15.48 -3.67 -2.27
N ASP A 16 -16.45 -3.10 -2.82
CA ASP A 16 -16.19 -2.04 -3.73
C ASP A 16 -15.56 -0.86 -3.11
N ALA A 17 -15.63 -0.79 -1.80
CA ALA A 17 -14.88 0.20 -1.13
C ALA A 17 -13.41 0.11 -1.51
N LEU A 18 -12.98 -1.05 -1.97
CA LEU A 18 -11.60 -1.23 -2.35
C LEU A 18 -11.30 -0.71 -3.73
N SER A 19 -12.29 -0.23 -4.45
CA SER A 19 -12.03 0.41 -5.72
C SER A 19 -11.76 1.90 -5.55
N ALA A 20 -11.47 2.31 -4.35
CA ALA A 20 -11.13 3.69 -4.07
C ALA A 20 -9.92 4.14 -4.88
N SER A 21 -9.70 5.44 -4.88
CA SER A 21 -8.66 6.04 -5.66
C SER A 21 -7.29 5.44 -5.37
N GLU A 22 -6.43 5.52 -6.35
CA GLU A 22 -5.04 5.10 -6.22
C GLU A 22 -4.17 6.34 -6.24
N SER A 23 -3.05 6.26 -5.53
CA SER A 23 -2.09 7.36 -5.49
C SER A 23 -0.78 6.91 -6.12
N GLU A 24 -0.18 7.78 -6.89
CA GLU A 24 1.07 7.49 -7.59
C GLU A 24 2.19 8.27 -6.94
N TYR A 25 3.30 7.58 -6.68
CA TYR A 25 4.49 8.18 -6.07
C TYR A 25 5.70 7.93 -6.95
N ARG A 26 6.54 8.94 -7.11
CA ARG A 26 7.71 8.85 -7.97
C ARG A 26 8.98 9.05 -7.17
N SER A 27 9.98 8.22 -7.44
CA SER A 27 11.28 8.36 -6.79
C SER A 27 12.19 9.25 -7.59
N PRO A 28 13.26 9.76 -6.97
CA PRO A 28 14.26 10.55 -7.72
C PRO A 28 14.92 9.75 -8.85
N SER A 29 14.96 8.43 -8.73
CA SER A 29 15.57 7.60 -9.76
C SER A 29 14.59 7.19 -10.87
N GLY A 30 13.35 7.68 -10.80
CA GLY A 30 12.39 7.43 -11.87
C GLY A 30 11.48 6.24 -11.66
N ASP A 31 11.49 5.63 -10.48
CA ASP A 31 10.57 4.54 -10.18
C ASP A 31 9.20 5.12 -9.85
N VAL A 32 8.15 4.33 -10.13
CA VAL A 32 6.77 4.74 -9.85
C VAL A 32 6.11 3.64 -9.04
N LEU A 33 5.52 4.03 -7.90
CA LEU A 33 4.77 3.10 -7.06
C LEU A 33 3.35 3.61 -6.92
N VAL A 34 2.37 2.73 -7.19
CA VAL A 34 0.95 3.08 -7.11
C VAL A 34 0.35 2.31 -5.94
N LEU A 35 -0.32 3.03 -5.05
CA LEU A 35 -0.91 2.45 -3.83
C LEU A 35 -2.40 2.69 -3.78
N ARG A 36 -3.13 1.73 -3.21
CA ARG A 36 -4.57 1.87 -2.97
C ARG A 36 -4.83 2.81 -1.81
N GLY A 37 -5.90 3.56 -1.90
CA GLY A 37 -6.30 4.47 -0.85
C GLY A 37 -7.31 3.89 0.14
N ALA A 38 -7.49 2.57 0.16
CA ALA A 38 -8.48 1.96 1.07
C ALA A 38 -8.02 0.59 1.53
N MET A 39 -8.43 0.23 2.75
CA MET A 39 -8.22 -1.10 3.32
C MET A 39 -9.50 -1.53 4.01
N THR A 40 -9.77 -2.83 4.01
CA THR A 40 -10.93 -3.35 4.76
C THR A 40 -10.69 -3.20 6.26
N PRO A 41 -11.75 -3.20 7.07
CA PRO A 41 -11.56 -3.16 8.53
C PRO A 41 -10.69 -4.29 9.05
N ALA A 42 -10.81 -5.48 8.47
CA ALA A 42 -9.97 -6.60 8.87
C ALA A 42 -8.50 -6.33 8.58
N THR A 43 -8.20 -5.79 7.40
CA THR A 43 -6.83 -5.46 7.04
C THR A 43 -6.27 -4.37 7.95
N ARG A 44 -7.10 -3.37 8.30
CA ARG A 44 -6.67 -2.33 9.24
C ARG A 44 -6.29 -2.91 10.59
N ARG A 45 -7.08 -3.87 11.09
CA ARG A 45 -6.78 -4.51 12.37
C ARG A 45 -5.49 -5.31 12.30
N GLU A 46 -5.29 -6.02 11.19
CA GLU A 46 -4.07 -6.79 11.00
C GLU A 46 -2.84 -5.90 10.95
N TYR A 47 -2.96 -4.75 10.28
CA TYR A 47 -1.86 -3.80 10.24
C TYR A 47 -1.55 -3.27 11.64
N ALA A 48 -2.58 -2.90 12.40
CA ALA A 48 -2.38 -2.37 13.74
C ALA A 48 -1.66 -3.38 14.62
N ALA A 49 -2.01 -4.66 14.50
CA ALA A 49 -1.35 -5.70 15.27
C ALA A 49 0.11 -5.87 14.85
N ALA A 50 0.38 -5.79 13.54
CA ALA A 50 1.75 -5.92 13.05
C ALA A 50 2.61 -4.74 13.51
N ALA A 51 2.04 -3.54 13.46
CA ALA A 51 2.76 -2.33 13.84
C ALA A 51 3.03 -2.28 15.34
N ALA A 52 2.11 -2.83 16.16
CA ALA A 52 2.31 -2.86 17.59
C ALA A 52 3.51 -3.73 17.96
N GLY A 53 3.63 -4.88 17.28
CA GLY A 53 4.80 -5.71 17.38
C GLY A 53 5.22 -6.07 18.78
N SER A 54 6.48 -6.45 18.91
CA SER A 54 7.08 -6.80 20.18
C SER A 54 7.78 -5.57 20.77
N PRO A 55 7.60 -5.29 22.05
CA PRO A 55 8.33 -4.19 22.66
C PRO A 55 9.84 -4.40 22.66
N LEU A 56 10.28 -5.65 22.45
CA LEU A 56 11.69 -5.93 22.43
C LEU A 56 12.37 -5.63 21.10
N SER A 57 11.58 -5.44 20.04
CA SER A 57 12.16 -5.20 18.73
C SER A 57 11.25 -4.28 17.92
N ARG A 58 11.38 -3.00 18.18
CA ARG A 58 10.58 -1.99 17.48
C ARG A 58 10.94 -1.93 16.01
N GLU A 59 12.22 -2.08 15.69
CA GLU A 59 12.64 -2.04 14.29
C GLU A 59 12.06 -3.21 13.50
N ASP A 60 12.06 -4.42 14.10
CA ASP A 60 11.47 -5.57 13.43
C ASP A 60 9.97 -5.37 13.21
N ALA A 61 9.29 -4.78 14.19
CA ALA A 61 7.85 -4.50 14.06
C ALA A 61 7.61 -3.54 12.90
N TRP A 62 8.43 -2.50 12.80
CA TRP A 62 8.29 -1.53 11.71
C TRP A 62 8.56 -2.16 10.36
N GLN A 63 9.56 -3.04 10.27
CA GLN A 63 9.84 -3.72 9.01
C GLN A 63 8.69 -4.62 8.59
N ARG A 64 8.10 -5.33 9.54
CA ARG A 64 6.93 -6.16 9.23
C ARG A 64 5.72 -5.31 8.81
N ALA A 65 5.56 -4.17 9.47
CA ALA A 65 4.46 -3.27 9.13
C ALA A 65 4.63 -2.72 7.72
N VAL A 66 5.83 -2.33 7.34
CA VAL A 66 6.10 -1.82 6.00
C VAL A 66 5.82 -2.91 4.96
N GLU A 67 6.31 -4.12 5.20
CA GLU A 67 6.08 -5.21 4.26
C GLU A 67 4.59 -5.53 4.15
N PHE A 68 3.87 -5.52 5.27
CA PHE A 68 2.44 -5.77 5.28
C PHE A 68 1.70 -4.73 4.43
N LEU A 69 2.02 -3.46 4.64
CA LEU A 69 1.38 -2.39 3.87
C LEU A 69 1.68 -2.51 2.39
N PHE A 70 2.93 -2.79 2.06
CA PHE A 70 3.31 -2.95 0.67
C PHE A 70 2.49 -4.07 0.02
N GLU A 71 2.40 -5.20 0.68
CA GLU A 71 1.67 -6.35 0.15
C GLU A 71 0.20 -6.01 -0.08
N ARG A 72 -0.41 -5.28 0.83
CA ARG A 72 -1.86 -5.02 0.78
C ARG A 72 -2.23 -3.82 -0.07
N LEU A 73 -1.34 -2.84 -0.19
CA LEU A 73 -1.68 -1.60 -0.87
C LEU A 73 -1.05 -1.44 -2.24
N ALA A 74 0.06 -2.10 -2.52
CA ALA A 74 0.75 -1.91 -3.80
C ALA A 74 -0.08 -2.48 -4.94
N VAL A 75 -0.32 -1.65 -5.94
CA VAL A 75 -1.06 -2.03 -7.15
C VAL A 75 -0.09 -2.23 -8.30
N ARG A 76 0.91 -1.36 -8.39
CA ARG A 76 1.85 -1.38 -9.50
C ARG A 76 3.16 -0.76 -9.06
N TRP A 77 4.26 -1.32 -9.52
CA TRP A 77 5.58 -0.78 -9.26
C TRP A 77 6.35 -0.82 -10.58
N GLU A 78 6.72 0.36 -11.07
CA GLU A 78 7.53 0.49 -12.26
C GLU A 78 8.92 0.91 -11.83
N ILE A 79 9.88 0.04 -12.07
CA ILE A 79 11.27 0.36 -11.76
C ILE A 79 11.89 0.83 -13.07
N ALA A 80 12.58 1.96 -13.02
CA ALA A 80 13.07 2.59 -14.25
C ALA A 80 13.80 1.59 -15.13
N GLY A 81 13.40 1.53 -16.39
CA GLY A 81 14.02 0.65 -17.37
C GLY A 81 13.45 -0.75 -17.42
N THR A 82 12.45 -1.07 -16.62
CA THR A 82 11.84 -2.40 -16.63
C THR A 82 10.34 -2.29 -16.83
N GLU A 83 9.72 -3.43 -17.07
CA GLU A 83 8.27 -3.47 -17.23
C GLU A 83 7.57 -3.34 -15.87
N PRO A 84 6.37 -2.74 -15.82
CA PRO A 84 5.65 -2.61 -14.57
C PRO A 84 5.31 -3.97 -13.97
N ILE A 85 5.43 -4.06 -12.65
CA ILE A 85 5.06 -5.24 -11.90
C ILE A 85 3.67 -4.99 -11.32
N THR A 86 2.71 -5.88 -11.61
CA THR A 86 1.33 -5.68 -11.19
C THR A 86 0.75 -6.85 -10.42
N LYS A 87 1.41 -8.00 -10.42
CA LYS A 87 0.91 -9.16 -9.70
C LYS A 87 1.40 -9.11 -8.26
N GLN A 88 0.48 -9.35 -7.33
CA GLN A 88 0.77 -9.22 -5.91
C GLN A 88 1.97 -10.04 -5.48
N LYS A 89 2.05 -11.29 -5.93
CA LYS A 89 3.17 -12.13 -5.55
C LYS A 89 4.50 -11.61 -6.07
N GLU A 90 4.47 -11.08 -7.29
CA GLU A 90 5.70 -10.55 -7.89
C GLU A 90 6.11 -9.25 -7.23
N LEU A 91 5.13 -8.42 -6.87
CA LEU A 91 5.41 -7.20 -6.14
C LEU A 91 6.10 -7.50 -4.82
N LEU A 92 5.55 -8.42 -4.05
CA LEU A 92 6.12 -8.76 -2.76
C LEU A 92 7.50 -9.39 -2.91
N SER A 93 7.66 -10.27 -3.89
CA SER A 93 8.94 -10.90 -4.15
C SER A 93 10.00 -9.86 -4.49
N ARG A 94 9.66 -8.90 -5.36
CA ARG A 94 10.61 -7.86 -5.73
C ARG A 94 10.93 -6.96 -4.56
N TYR A 95 9.94 -6.68 -3.69
CA TYR A 95 10.20 -5.90 -2.49
C TYR A 95 11.21 -6.59 -1.60
N ARG A 96 11.12 -7.91 -1.46
CA ARG A 96 12.04 -8.66 -0.61
C ARG A 96 13.47 -8.64 -1.15
N PHE A 97 13.64 -8.42 -2.45
CA PHE A 97 14.94 -8.28 -3.06
C PHE A 97 15.35 -6.82 -3.24
N ALA A 98 14.58 -5.89 -2.69
CA ALA A 98 14.86 -4.48 -2.87
C ALA A 98 16.15 -4.06 -2.17
N SER A 99 16.82 -3.08 -2.75
CA SER A 99 18.01 -2.50 -2.12
C SER A 99 17.61 -1.70 -0.89
N ALA A 100 18.59 -1.34 -0.08
CA ALA A 100 18.35 -0.52 1.10
C ALA A 100 17.73 0.83 0.71
N ASP A 101 18.21 1.42 -0.38
CA ASP A 101 17.68 2.70 -0.83
C ASP A 101 16.23 2.56 -1.30
N GLU A 102 15.93 1.48 -2.03
CA GLU A 102 14.57 1.23 -2.49
C GLU A 102 13.63 1.04 -1.29
N ARG A 103 14.06 0.28 -0.30
CA ARG A 103 13.24 0.04 0.89
C ARG A 103 13.01 1.31 1.68
N ARG A 104 14.02 2.16 1.77
CA ARG A 104 13.89 3.45 2.47
C ARG A 104 12.87 4.32 1.77
N TRP A 105 12.95 4.39 0.45
CA TRP A 105 12.01 5.19 -0.31
C TRP A 105 10.58 4.64 -0.16
N ILE A 106 10.41 3.32 -0.23
CA ILE A 106 9.09 2.71 -0.07
C ILE A 106 8.52 3.00 1.31
N ARG A 107 9.36 2.94 2.35
CA ARG A 107 8.90 3.25 3.71
C ARG A 107 8.43 4.71 3.80
N ASP A 108 9.18 5.62 3.19
CA ASP A 108 8.80 7.03 3.21
C ASP A 108 7.49 7.25 2.47
N VAL A 109 7.31 6.58 1.33
CA VAL A 109 6.08 6.67 0.55
C VAL A 109 4.91 6.13 1.36
N LEU A 110 5.08 4.98 2.00
CA LEU A 110 4.01 4.38 2.80
C LEU A 110 3.66 5.26 3.99
N ARG A 111 4.65 5.87 4.62
CA ARG A 111 4.42 6.79 5.73
C ARG A 111 3.55 7.95 5.29
N GLU A 112 3.90 8.55 4.16
CA GLU A 112 3.14 9.66 3.62
C GLU A 112 1.73 9.24 3.25
N HIS A 113 1.61 8.07 2.62
CA HIS A 113 0.32 7.55 2.15
C HIS A 113 -0.61 7.25 3.33
N VAL A 114 -0.09 6.62 4.39
CA VAL A 114 -0.89 6.32 5.56
C VAL A 114 -1.35 7.61 6.24
N ALA A 115 -0.47 8.59 6.34
CA ALA A 115 -0.84 9.87 6.96
C ALA A 115 -1.98 10.53 6.20
N GLU A 116 -2.01 10.39 4.89
CA GLU A 116 -3.02 11.04 4.08
C GLU A 116 -4.33 10.26 4.02
N HIS A 117 -4.26 8.94 3.83
CA HIS A 117 -5.44 8.13 3.57
C HIS A 117 -5.95 7.36 4.77
N PHE A 118 -5.11 7.13 5.77
CA PHE A 118 -5.48 6.37 6.96
C PHE A 118 -4.97 7.10 8.21
N PRO A 119 -5.44 8.33 8.45
CA PRO A 119 -4.85 9.17 9.52
C PRO A 119 -5.03 8.63 10.93
N ASP A 120 -5.96 7.68 11.13
CA ASP A 120 -6.12 7.07 12.44
C ASP A 120 -5.21 5.86 12.65
N LEU A 121 -4.41 5.49 11.65
CA LEU A 121 -3.43 4.42 11.81
C LEU A 121 -2.06 5.00 12.06
N GLU A 122 -1.25 4.26 12.82
CA GLU A 122 0.12 4.69 13.07
C GLU A 122 0.97 4.40 11.83
N ALA A 123 1.70 5.41 11.34
CA ALA A 123 2.52 5.25 10.16
C ALA A 123 3.86 4.59 10.51
N PRO A 124 4.43 3.79 9.60
CA PRO A 124 5.68 3.08 9.86
C PRO A 124 6.93 3.98 9.92
#